data_bdad9341dec67d8f0cb5ec9dc269e888
#
_entry.id   bdad9341dec67d8f0cb5ec9dc269e888
#
_cell.length_a   1.000
_cell.length_b   1.000
_cell.length_c   1.000
_cell.angle_alpha   90.00
_cell.angle_beta   90.00
_cell.angle_gamma   90.00
#
_symmetry.space_group_name_H-M   'P 1'
#
loop_
_entity.id
_entity.type
_entity.pdbx_description
1 polymer ?
#
loop_
_entity_poly.entity_id
_entity_poly.type
_entity_poly.pdbx_seq_one_letter_code
_entity_poly.pdbx_strand_id
1 'polypeptide(L)'
;MRIKAKEIAKELGLSEATVSLALNDRPGVNENTKKRILECVREKQEKLQENFEIQKKIVHGKVMMLNYIKNGIIMKRSQEQNPIIEKIRETVKREGYTFEYRLFQEQFEEIGNLISECREKDVKGIYIMAAEMGKSDIYPFLELQIPIVTGDNLFYEEGINSFLIDNREGIRRGVDYLVDKGHSRIVYLAEDIDIFNFLERREAFVLEMAKRECGDVSNRIRHLGSNVEEVAFSMGKYLDEGMRGVTALILESSVISMGVIKALLERNVRIPKDISLIGFDAVAPVELPGFELTLIKETHTKRHLAAVKHLMQYMKDENEEIMRVYYRTRLFEGQTVFDKSKYMY
;
A
#
# COMPACT_ATOMS: atom_id res chain seq x y z
N MET A 1 -17.13 -28.18 -18.58
CA MET A 1 -17.78 -26.88 -18.92
C MET A 1 -17.37 -26.49 -20.33
N ARG A 2 -18.26 -26.01 -21.20
CA ARG A 2 -17.93 -25.71 -22.61
C ARG A 2 -17.60 -24.23 -22.73
N ILE A 3 -16.38 -23.88 -23.15
CA ILE A 3 -15.95 -22.49 -23.41
C ILE A 3 -16.79 -21.92 -24.55
N LYS A 4 -17.40 -20.75 -24.38
CA LYS A 4 -18.22 -20.12 -25.41
C LYS A 4 -17.36 -19.41 -26.45
N ALA A 5 -17.65 -19.60 -27.74
CA ALA A 5 -16.91 -18.95 -28.85
C ALA A 5 -16.87 -17.41 -28.70
N LYS A 6 -17.91 -16.82 -28.11
CA LYS A 6 -18.00 -15.39 -27.80
C LYS A 6 -16.88 -14.88 -26.88
N GLU A 7 -16.48 -15.68 -25.91
CA GLU A 7 -15.41 -15.30 -24.94
C GLU A 7 -14.03 -15.30 -25.61
N ILE A 8 -13.76 -16.30 -26.46
CA ILE A 8 -12.53 -16.38 -27.26
C ILE A 8 -12.47 -15.26 -28.30
N ALA A 9 -13.61 -14.97 -28.96
CA ALA A 9 -13.72 -13.90 -29.94
C ALA A 9 -13.38 -12.53 -29.32
N LYS A 10 -13.93 -12.24 -28.15
CA LYS A 10 -13.66 -10.99 -27.41
C LYS A 10 -12.18 -10.86 -27.03
N GLU A 11 -11.54 -11.92 -26.58
CA GLU A 11 -10.15 -11.92 -26.12
C GLU A 11 -9.14 -11.76 -27.25
N LEU A 12 -9.41 -12.41 -28.37
CA LEU A 12 -8.52 -12.37 -29.53
C LEU A 12 -8.82 -11.22 -30.53
N GLY A 13 -9.88 -10.43 -30.27
CA GLY A 13 -10.33 -9.36 -31.16
C GLY A 13 -10.87 -9.89 -32.52
N LEU A 14 -11.50 -11.08 -32.50
CA LEU A 14 -12.02 -11.75 -33.68
C LEU A 14 -13.56 -11.77 -33.69
N SER A 15 -14.16 -12.10 -34.86
CA SER A 15 -15.60 -12.36 -34.91
C SER A 15 -15.97 -13.74 -34.30
N GLU A 16 -17.15 -13.88 -33.71
CA GLU A 16 -17.64 -15.18 -33.21
C GLU A 16 -17.72 -16.23 -34.33
N ALA A 17 -18.04 -15.79 -35.55
CA ALA A 17 -18.06 -16.66 -36.74
C ALA A 17 -16.68 -17.23 -37.07
N THR A 18 -15.62 -16.40 -37.02
CA THR A 18 -14.24 -16.83 -37.23
C THR A 18 -13.81 -17.87 -36.22
N VAL A 19 -14.12 -17.64 -34.92
CA VAL A 19 -13.82 -18.59 -33.86
C VAL A 19 -14.59 -19.91 -34.04
N SER A 20 -15.88 -19.82 -34.39
CA SER A 20 -16.71 -21.00 -34.64
C SER A 20 -16.21 -21.84 -35.82
N LEU A 21 -15.77 -21.21 -36.94
CA LEU A 21 -15.20 -21.91 -38.06
C LEU A 21 -13.91 -22.64 -37.67
N ALA A 22 -13.02 -21.98 -36.92
CA ALA A 22 -11.76 -22.57 -36.45
C ALA A 22 -11.97 -23.76 -35.53
N LEU A 23 -12.91 -23.65 -34.58
CA LEU A 23 -13.20 -24.72 -33.62
C LEU A 23 -13.89 -25.94 -34.24
N ASN A 24 -14.58 -25.76 -35.38
CA ASN A 24 -15.27 -26.84 -36.09
C ASN A 24 -14.47 -27.30 -37.34
N ASP A 25 -13.20 -26.89 -37.46
CA ASP A 25 -12.31 -27.25 -38.54
C ASP A 25 -12.87 -26.97 -39.94
N ARG A 26 -13.64 -25.87 -40.09
CA ARG A 26 -14.22 -25.47 -41.36
C ARG A 26 -13.30 -24.54 -42.14
N PRO A 27 -13.29 -24.60 -43.47
CA PRO A 27 -12.51 -23.68 -44.28
C PRO A 27 -12.96 -22.23 -44.13
N GLY A 28 -12.04 -21.27 -44.25
CA GLY A 28 -12.33 -19.83 -44.13
C GLY A 28 -11.52 -19.11 -43.06
N VAL A 29 -10.65 -19.81 -42.31
CA VAL A 29 -9.72 -19.24 -41.33
C VAL A 29 -8.31 -19.63 -41.70
N ASN A 30 -7.37 -18.66 -41.69
CA ASN A 30 -5.97 -18.98 -41.99
C ASN A 30 -5.33 -19.77 -40.84
N GLU A 31 -4.29 -20.57 -41.15
CA GLU A 31 -3.65 -21.48 -40.21
C GLU A 31 -3.08 -20.79 -38.98
N ASN A 32 -2.50 -19.59 -39.12
CA ASN A 32 -1.98 -18.85 -37.98
C ASN A 32 -3.10 -18.39 -37.01
N THR A 33 -4.21 -17.91 -37.54
CA THR A 33 -5.37 -17.51 -36.74
C THR A 33 -6.01 -18.70 -36.08
N LYS A 34 -6.10 -19.85 -36.78
CA LYS A 34 -6.62 -21.11 -36.23
C LYS A 34 -5.74 -21.60 -35.07
N LYS A 35 -4.42 -21.56 -35.21
CA LYS A 35 -3.46 -21.93 -34.15
C LYS A 35 -3.63 -21.04 -32.90
N ARG A 36 -3.72 -19.72 -33.07
CA ARG A 36 -3.97 -18.79 -31.96
C ARG A 36 -5.29 -19.07 -31.23
N ILE A 37 -6.36 -19.39 -31.94
CA ILE A 37 -7.66 -19.74 -31.36
C ILE A 37 -7.55 -21.03 -30.56
N LEU A 38 -6.91 -22.07 -31.09
CA LEU A 38 -6.74 -23.36 -30.42
C LEU A 38 -5.85 -23.25 -29.17
N GLU A 39 -4.78 -22.45 -29.24
CA GLU A 39 -3.92 -22.16 -28.08
C GLU A 39 -4.71 -21.44 -26.96
N CYS A 40 -5.47 -20.40 -27.29
CA CYS A 40 -6.33 -19.70 -26.33
C CYS A 40 -7.39 -20.62 -25.69
N VAL A 41 -7.99 -21.51 -26.47
CA VAL A 41 -8.94 -22.51 -25.95
C VAL A 41 -8.26 -23.49 -25.02
N ARG A 42 -7.06 -24.00 -25.40
CA ARG A 42 -6.28 -24.91 -24.56
C ARG A 42 -5.93 -24.27 -23.21
N GLU A 43 -5.39 -23.06 -23.22
CA GLU A 43 -5.06 -22.32 -22.00
C GLU A 43 -6.26 -22.11 -21.09
N LYS A 44 -7.43 -21.79 -21.68
CA LYS A 44 -8.68 -21.65 -20.88
C LYS A 44 -9.19 -22.99 -20.35
N GLN A 45 -9.05 -24.08 -21.11
CA GLN A 45 -9.40 -25.42 -20.65
C GLN A 45 -8.50 -25.87 -19.50
N GLU A 46 -7.19 -25.63 -19.61
CA GLU A 46 -6.21 -25.92 -18.55
C GLU A 46 -6.56 -25.13 -17.27
N LYS A 47 -6.84 -23.82 -17.38
CA LYS A 47 -7.30 -22.99 -16.26
C LYS A 47 -8.62 -23.46 -15.64
N LEU A 48 -9.59 -23.88 -16.47
CA LEU A 48 -10.87 -24.40 -15.99
C LEU A 48 -10.69 -25.77 -15.28
N GLN A 49 -9.81 -26.59 -15.79
CA GLN A 49 -9.50 -27.90 -15.20
C GLN A 49 -8.73 -27.74 -13.89
N GLU A 50 -7.76 -26.84 -13.83
CA GLU A 50 -7.05 -26.45 -12.61
C GLU A 50 -8.01 -25.91 -11.55
N ASN A 51 -8.93 -25.04 -11.92
CA ASN A 51 -9.98 -24.53 -11.02
C ASN A 51 -10.94 -25.66 -10.54
N PHE A 52 -11.26 -26.61 -11.40
CA PHE A 52 -12.12 -27.75 -11.04
C PHE A 52 -11.42 -28.73 -10.09
N GLU A 53 -10.13 -29.00 -10.31
CA GLU A 53 -9.31 -29.81 -9.39
C GLU A 53 -9.11 -29.10 -8.04
N ILE A 54 -8.94 -27.78 -8.04
CA ILE A 54 -8.88 -26.97 -6.81
C ILE A 54 -10.21 -27.05 -6.04
N GLN A 55 -11.34 -27.01 -6.73
CA GLN A 55 -12.67 -27.15 -6.09
C GLN A 55 -12.93 -28.56 -5.51
N LYS A 56 -12.25 -29.58 -6.02
CA LYS A 56 -12.31 -30.95 -5.49
C LYS A 56 -11.35 -31.20 -4.32
N LYS A 57 -10.35 -30.34 -4.09
CA LYS A 57 -9.48 -30.47 -2.93
C LYS A 57 -10.28 -30.27 -1.65
N ILE A 58 -9.95 -31.06 -0.64
CA ILE A 58 -10.50 -30.92 0.71
C ILE A 58 -10.22 -29.50 1.19
N VAL A 59 -11.26 -28.75 1.56
CA VAL A 59 -11.12 -27.40 2.10
C VAL A 59 -10.58 -27.52 3.52
N HIS A 60 -9.36 -27.03 3.74
CA HIS A 60 -8.66 -27.10 5.03
C HIS A 60 -9.09 -26.02 6.03
N GLY A 61 -10.15 -25.27 5.71
CA GLY A 61 -10.62 -24.15 6.48
C GLY A 61 -10.50 -22.81 5.72
N LYS A 62 -10.42 -21.73 6.47
CA LYS A 62 -10.43 -20.38 5.92
C LYS A 62 -9.15 -19.62 6.26
N VAL A 63 -8.65 -18.84 5.29
CA VAL A 63 -7.64 -17.81 5.50
C VAL A 63 -8.31 -16.43 5.36
N MET A 64 -8.18 -15.63 6.39
CA MET A 64 -8.75 -14.28 6.43
C MET A 64 -7.67 -13.23 6.15
N MET A 65 -8.00 -12.28 5.28
CA MET A 65 -7.27 -11.01 5.17
C MET A 65 -8.13 -9.93 5.80
N LEU A 66 -7.69 -9.45 6.95
CA LEU A 66 -8.40 -8.46 7.75
C LEU A 66 -7.86 -7.06 7.47
N ASN A 67 -8.72 -6.14 7.06
CA ASN A 67 -8.43 -4.72 7.08
C ASN A 67 -8.99 -4.12 8.37
N TYR A 68 -8.10 -3.82 9.33
CA TYR A 68 -8.46 -3.26 10.61
C TYR A 68 -8.48 -1.74 10.57
N ILE A 69 -9.64 -1.15 10.76
CA ILE A 69 -9.85 0.29 10.83
C ILE A 69 -10.28 0.67 12.24
N LYS A 70 -9.45 1.45 12.93
CA LYS A 70 -9.72 1.91 14.30
C LYS A 70 -10.53 3.20 14.31
N ASN A 71 -10.02 4.22 13.64
CA ASN A 71 -10.63 5.54 13.61
C ASN A 71 -10.97 6.04 12.20
N GLY A 72 -10.56 5.32 11.17
CA GLY A 72 -10.84 5.62 9.76
C GLY A 72 -10.08 6.84 9.24
N ILE A 73 -9.00 7.22 9.87
CA ILE A 73 -8.20 8.38 9.47
C ILE A 73 -7.25 7.98 8.34
N ILE A 74 -6.58 6.83 8.47
CA ILE A 74 -5.63 6.32 7.49
C ILE A 74 -6.31 5.45 6.44
N MET A 75 -7.14 4.50 6.88
CA MET A 75 -7.78 3.49 6.04
C MET A 75 -9.26 3.81 5.81
N LYS A 76 -9.54 4.78 4.95
CA LYS A 76 -10.93 5.26 4.72
C LYS A 76 -11.79 4.38 3.81
N ARG A 77 -11.20 3.42 3.08
CA ARG A 77 -11.90 2.64 2.05
C ARG A 77 -11.55 1.16 2.12
N SER A 78 -12.49 0.32 1.72
CA SER A 78 -12.22 -1.09 1.47
C SER A 78 -11.18 -1.25 0.36
N GLN A 79 -10.24 -2.15 0.58
CA GLN A 79 -9.21 -2.52 -0.41
C GLN A 79 -9.66 -3.72 -1.28
N GLU A 80 -10.90 -4.20 -1.11
CA GLU A 80 -11.38 -5.43 -1.76
C GLU A 80 -11.27 -5.40 -3.29
N GLN A 81 -11.45 -4.24 -3.89
CA GLN A 81 -11.34 -4.06 -5.35
C GLN A 81 -9.89 -3.92 -5.84
N ASN A 82 -8.90 -3.96 -4.94
CA ASN A 82 -7.49 -3.90 -5.33
C ASN A 82 -7.13 -5.19 -6.11
N PRO A 83 -6.55 -5.09 -7.32
CA PRO A 83 -6.19 -6.27 -8.13
C PRO A 83 -5.27 -7.27 -7.42
N ILE A 84 -4.53 -6.84 -6.39
CA ILE A 84 -3.69 -7.73 -5.59
C ILE A 84 -4.53 -8.71 -4.76
N ILE A 85 -5.73 -8.30 -4.32
CA ILE A 85 -6.62 -9.16 -3.53
C ILE A 85 -7.05 -10.40 -4.33
N GLU A 86 -7.32 -10.22 -5.62
CA GLU A 86 -7.66 -11.38 -6.46
C GLU A 86 -6.49 -12.36 -6.60
N LYS A 87 -5.26 -11.87 -6.74
CA LYS A 87 -4.06 -12.71 -6.74
C LYS A 87 -3.86 -13.45 -5.41
N ILE A 88 -4.18 -12.79 -4.29
CA ILE A 88 -4.14 -13.39 -2.96
C ILE A 88 -5.20 -14.50 -2.88
N ARG A 89 -6.43 -14.22 -3.30
CA ARG A 89 -7.53 -15.19 -3.35
C ARG A 89 -7.16 -16.45 -4.13
N GLU A 90 -6.59 -16.27 -5.33
CA GLU A 90 -6.11 -17.39 -6.15
C GLU A 90 -5.01 -18.17 -5.45
N THR A 91 -4.06 -17.48 -4.80
CA THR A 91 -2.96 -18.13 -4.07
C THR A 91 -3.48 -18.99 -2.93
N VAL A 92 -4.38 -18.47 -2.11
CA VAL A 92 -4.98 -19.18 -0.98
C VAL A 92 -5.79 -20.39 -1.45
N LYS A 93 -6.58 -20.24 -2.52
CA LYS A 93 -7.37 -21.33 -3.11
C LYS A 93 -6.51 -22.46 -3.65
N ARG A 94 -5.36 -22.16 -4.27
CA ARG A 94 -4.44 -23.20 -4.76
C ARG A 94 -3.89 -24.09 -3.66
N GLU A 95 -3.76 -23.55 -2.46
CA GLU A 95 -3.31 -24.29 -1.27
C GLU A 95 -4.44 -25.06 -0.56
N GLY A 96 -5.67 -25.02 -1.09
CA GLY A 96 -6.81 -25.78 -0.58
C GLY A 96 -7.59 -25.10 0.53
N TYR A 97 -7.44 -23.77 0.71
CA TYR A 97 -8.19 -22.98 1.67
C TYR A 97 -9.22 -22.07 0.98
N THR A 98 -10.26 -21.70 1.71
CA THR A 98 -11.14 -20.59 1.30
C THR A 98 -10.53 -19.26 1.72
N PHE A 99 -10.74 -18.23 0.92
CA PHE A 99 -10.24 -16.88 1.21
C PHE A 99 -11.39 -15.94 1.56
N GLU A 100 -11.24 -15.19 2.64
CA GLU A 100 -12.15 -14.11 3.02
C GLU A 100 -11.39 -12.80 3.18
N TYR A 101 -11.87 -11.73 2.53
CA TYR A 101 -11.48 -10.36 2.83
C TYR A 101 -12.51 -9.80 3.80
N ARG A 102 -12.06 -9.34 4.97
CA ARG A 102 -12.91 -8.80 6.04
C ARG A 102 -12.48 -7.38 6.35
N LEU A 103 -13.42 -6.45 6.21
CA LEU A 103 -13.27 -5.09 6.70
C LEU A 103 -13.85 -5.02 8.11
N PHE A 104 -13.02 -4.69 9.08
CA PHE A 104 -13.43 -4.43 10.46
C PHE A 104 -13.30 -2.95 10.77
N GLN A 105 -14.32 -2.36 11.37
CA GLN A 105 -14.35 -0.96 11.77
C GLN A 105 -14.74 -0.85 13.25
N GLU A 106 -13.76 -0.57 14.11
CA GLU A 106 -13.93 -0.51 15.56
C GLU A 106 -15.03 0.47 16.02
N GLN A 107 -15.30 1.51 15.23
CA GLN A 107 -16.37 2.46 15.50
C GLN A 107 -17.79 1.86 15.38
N PHE A 108 -17.94 0.77 14.64
CA PHE A 108 -19.24 0.17 14.30
C PHE A 108 -19.37 -1.28 14.77
N GLU A 109 -18.28 -1.91 15.17
CA GLU A 109 -18.24 -3.33 15.47
C GLU A 109 -17.39 -3.59 16.73
N GLU A 110 -17.82 -4.55 17.53
CA GLU A 110 -17.07 -5.02 18.71
C GLU A 110 -16.05 -6.09 18.29
N ILE A 111 -14.82 -5.99 18.76
CA ILE A 111 -13.74 -6.95 18.46
C ILE A 111 -14.11 -8.39 18.88
N GLY A 112 -14.84 -8.54 19.99
CA GLY A 112 -15.30 -9.84 20.47
C GLY A 112 -16.18 -10.58 19.46
N ASN A 113 -17.01 -9.85 18.70
CA ASN A 113 -17.83 -10.43 17.64
C ASN A 113 -16.97 -10.93 16.48
N LEU A 114 -15.94 -10.18 16.10
CA LEU A 114 -14.99 -10.61 15.06
C LEU A 114 -14.21 -11.88 15.50
N ILE A 115 -13.78 -11.95 16.75
CA ILE A 115 -13.09 -13.13 17.29
C ILE A 115 -14.02 -14.36 17.28
N SER A 116 -15.28 -14.19 17.67
CA SER A 116 -16.31 -15.25 17.61
C SER A 116 -16.55 -15.69 16.14
N GLU A 117 -16.67 -14.73 15.23
CA GLU A 117 -16.80 -14.97 13.79
C GLU A 117 -15.62 -15.81 13.25
N CYS A 118 -14.39 -15.51 13.67
CA CYS A 118 -13.21 -16.28 13.27
C CYS A 118 -13.29 -17.75 13.70
N ARG A 119 -13.77 -18.01 14.93
CA ARG A 119 -13.96 -19.39 15.45
C ARG A 119 -15.07 -20.13 14.70
N GLU A 120 -16.23 -19.49 14.54
CA GLU A 120 -17.39 -20.09 13.84
C GLU A 120 -17.11 -20.41 12.38
N LYS A 121 -16.34 -19.57 11.70
CA LYS A 121 -15.99 -19.73 10.29
C LYS A 121 -14.78 -20.61 10.03
N ASP A 122 -14.24 -21.27 11.03
CA ASP A 122 -13.05 -22.13 10.93
C ASP A 122 -11.85 -21.43 10.30
N VAL A 123 -11.53 -20.22 10.78
CA VAL A 123 -10.36 -19.45 10.32
C VAL A 123 -9.09 -20.12 10.84
N LYS A 124 -8.17 -20.45 9.94
CA LYS A 124 -6.92 -21.17 10.24
C LYS A 124 -5.69 -20.26 10.22
N GLY A 125 -5.81 -19.07 9.67
CA GLY A 125 -4.75 -18.07 9.66
C GLY A 125 -5.26 -16.72 9.26
N ILE A 126 -4.65 -15.65 9.80
CA ILE A 126 -5.06 -14.27 9.56
C ILE A 126 -3.88 -13.43 9.13
N TYR A 127 -4.03 -12.73 7.99
CA TYR A 127 -3.19 -11.59 7.65
C TYR A 127 -3.92 -10.29 8.01
N ILE A 128 -3.34 -9.48 8.89
CA ILE A 128 -3.94 -8.24 9.38
C ILE A 128 -3.22 -7.04 8.75
N MET A 129 -3.96 -6.20 8.04
CA MET A 129 -3.52 -4.86 7.66
C MET A 129 -3.72 -3.96 8.89
N ALA A 130 -2.63 -3.76 9.64
CA ALA A 130 -2.66 -3.28 11.03
C ALA A 130 -2.24 -1.81 11.17
N ALA A 131 -2.34 -0.99 10.09
CA ALA A 131 -1.82 0.37 10.07
C ALA A 131 -2.37 1.24 11.23
N GLU A 132 -3.64 1.07 11.60
CA GLU A 132 -4.29 1.85 12.66
C GLU A 132 -4.32 1.14 14.02
N MET A 133 -3.81 -0.10 14.13
CA MET A 133 -3.81 -0.83 15.40
C MET A 133 -2.82 -0.24 16.38
N GLY A 134 -3.26 -0.05 17.63
CA GLY A 134 -2.38 0.15 18.77
C GLY A 134 -1.84 -1.19 19.31
N LYS A 135 -0.90 -1.13 20.27
CA LYS A 135 -0.28 -2.34 20.84
C LYS A 135 -1.29 -3.30 21.46
N SER A 136 -2.32 -2.80 22.13
CA SER A 136 -3.32 -3.63 22.81
C SER A 136 -4.32 -4.30 21.86
N ASP A 137 -4.48 -3.77 20.66
CA ASP A 137 -5.53 -4.23 19.75
C ASP A 137 -5.23 -5.61 19.15
N ILE A 138 -3.99 -6.09 19.28
CA ILE A 138 -3.58 -7.41 18.79
C ILE A 138 -3.95 -8.55 19.75
N TYR A 139 -4.06 -8.29 21.05
CA TYR A 139 -4.25 -9.35 22.06
C TYR A 139 -5.48 -10.22 21.84
N PRO A 140 -6.67 -9.69 21.47
CA PRO A 140 -7.83 -10.54 21.17
C PRO A 140 -7.58 -11.57 20.07
N PHE A 141 -6.73 -11.22 19.07
CA PHE A 141 -6.38 -12.15 17.99
C PHE A 141 -5.45 -13.26 18.45
N LEU A 142 -4.57 -13.00 19.41
CA LEU A 142 -3.66 -14.02 19.97
C LEU A 142 -4.44 -15.13 20.71
N GLU A 143 -5.62 -14.81 21.26
CA GLU A 143 -6.51 -15.80 21.90
C GLU A 143 -7.06 -16.85 20.92
N LEU A 144 -6.98 -16.60 19.61
CA LEU A 144 -7.38 -17.58 18.59
C LEU A 144 -6.40 -18.75 18.47
N GLN A 145 -5.14 -18.58 18.92
CA GLN A 145 -4.07 -19.58 18.84
C GLN A 145 -3.87 -20.13 17.41
N ILE A 146 -3.97 -19.26 16.42
CA ILE A 146 -3.75 -19.54 15.01
C ILE A 146 -2.64 -18.66 14.46
N PRO A 147 -1.96 -19.04 13.37
CA PRO A 147 -0.97 -18.22 12.70
C PRO A 147 -1.48 -16.84 12.33
N ILE A 148 -0.74 -15.79 12.74
CA ILE A 148 -1.02 -14.39 12.45
C ILE A 148 0.21 -13.77 11.79
N VAL A 149 -0.03 -13.00 10.73
CA VAL A 149 0.96 -12.15 10.08
C VAL A 149 0.39 -10.74 9.98
N THR A 150 1.19 -9.74 10.28
CA THR A 150 0.76 -8.33 10.19
C THR A 150 1.44 -7.59 9.05
N GLY A 151 0.76 -6.58 8.54
CA GLY A 151 1.31 -5.57 7.65
C GLY A 151 1.16 -4.17 8.26
N ASP A 152 2.09 -3.28 7.95
CA ASP A 152 2.06 -1.87 8.32
C ASP A 152 2.21 -1.55 9.81
N ASN A 153 2.43 -2.55 10.65
CA ASN A 153 2.69 -2.40 12.08
C ASN A 153 3.59 -3.50 12.60
N LEU A 154 4.33 -3.22 13.67
CA LEU A 154 5.26 -4.12 14.32
C LEU A 154 4.87 -4.37 15.77
N PHE A 155 4.49 -5.60 16.06
CA PHE A 155 4.22 -6.09 17.42
C PHE A 155 5.45 -6.86 17.90
N TYR A 156 6.42 -6.10 18.44
CA TYR A 156 7.76 -6.62 18.75
C TYR A 156 7.74 -7.64 19.88
N GLU A 157 7.03 -7.32 20.95
CA GLU A 157 6.99 -8.11 22.19
C GLU A 157 6.14 -9.38 22.02
N GLU A 158 5.15 -9.33 21.14
CA GLU A 158 4.21 -10.41 20.86
C GLU A 158 4.77 -11.46 19.89
N GLY A 159 5.94 -11.21 19.32
CA GLY A 159 6.58 -12.17 18.44
C GLY A 159 5.83 -12.46 17.13
N ILE A 160 5.19 -11.47 16.54
CA ILE A 160 4.38 -11.64 15.33
C ILE A 160 5.22 -11.38 14.08
N ASN A 161 5.05 -12.25 13.07
CA ASN A 161 5.62 -12.05 11.75
C ASN A 161 5.05 -10.78 11.10
N SER A 162 5.94 -9.87 10.64
CA SER A 162 5.51 -8.55 10.16
C SER A 162 6.11 -8.20 8.79
N PHE A 163 5.26 -7.66 7.91
CA PHE A 163 5.63 -7.20 6.57
C PHE A 163 5.45 -5.68 6.49
N LEU A 164 6.56 -4.96 6.50
CA LEU A 164 6.65 -3.53 6.79
C LEU A 164 7.11 -2.74 5.57
N ILE A 165 6.80 -1.45 5.55
CA ILE A 165 7.42 -0.47 4.66
C ILE A 165 8.74 -0.03 5.28
N ASP A 166 9.81 0.06 4.49
CA ASP A 166 11.08 0.64 4.93
C ASP A 166 10.97 2.17 4.97
N ASN A 167 10.32 2.66 6.03
CA ASN A 167 10.10 4.08 6.26
C ASN A 167 11.43 4.83 6.47
N ARG A 168 12.38 4.21 7.18
CA ARG A 168 13.67 4.82 7.52
C ARG A 168 14.51 5.06 6.28
N GLU A 169 14.62 4.07 5.40
CA GLU A 169 15.30 4.21 4.11
C GLU A 169 14.63 5.26 3.21
N GLY A 170 13.28 5.30 3.22
CA GLY A 170 12.52 6.30 2.48
C GLY A 170 12.87 7.72 2.89
N ILE A 171 12.78 8.01 4.18
CA ILE A 171 13.11 9.34 4.72
C ILE A 171 14.58 9.69 4.52
N ARG A 172 15.50 8.74 4.73
CA ARG A 172 16.91 8.96 4.45
C ARG A 172 17.14 9.43 3.02
N ARG A 173 16.53 8.74 2.03
CA ARG A 173 16.63 9.12 0.60
C ARG A 173 16.03 10.48 0.31
N GLY A 174 14.90 10.83 0.94
CA GLY A 174 14.28 12.15 0.79
C GLY A 174 15.17 13.27 1.32
N VAL A 175 15.77 13.07 2.50
CA VAL A 175 16.70 14.03 3.10
C VAL A 175 17.98 14.14 2.26
N ASP A 176 18.59 13.00 1.86
CA ASP A 176 19.77 12.99 0.97
C ASP A 176 19.51 13.80 -0.30
N TYR A 177 18.39 13.51 -0.97
CA TYR A 177 18.03 14.18 -2.22
C TYR A 177 17.88 15.71 -2.05
N LEU A 178 17.24 16.18 -0.97
CA LEU A 178 17.10 17.61 -0.70
C LEU A 178 18.45 18.26 -0.36
N VAL A 179 19.30 17.60 0.40
CA VAL A 179 20.64 18.10 0.74
C VAL A 179 21.52 18.19 -0.51
N ASP A 180 21.51 17.18 -1.36
CA ASP A 180 22.22 17.15 -2.64
C ASP A 180 21.75 18.28 -3.58
N LYS A 181 20.47 18.69 -3.49
CA LYS A 181 19.90 19.85 -4.19
C LYS A 181 20.18 21.19 -3.48
N GLY A 182 21.01 21.23 -2.45
CA GLY A 182 21.42 22.42 -1.74
C GLY A 182 20.44 22.95 -0.70
N HIS A 183 19.51 22.11 -0.23
CA HIS A 183 18.59 22.46 0.86
C HIS A 183 19.17 22.05 2.22
N SER A 184 19.30 22.99 3.14
CA SER A 184 19.74 22.75 4.53
C SER A 184 18.65 23.05 5.57
N ARG A 185 17.70 23.93 5.22
CA ARG A 185 16.56 24.28 6.08
C ARG A 185 15.31 23.51 5.62
N ILE A 186 15.24 22.27 6.05
CA ILE A 186 14.17 21.31 5.74
C ILE A 186 13.25 21.19 6.95
N VAL A 187 11.94 21.22 6.73
CA VAL A 187 10.91 20.98 7.76
C VAL A 187 10.09 19.76 7.36
N TYR A 188 9.78 18.94 8.34
CA TYR A 188 8.89 17.79 8.22
C TYR A 188 7.49 18.17 8.68
N LEU A 189 6.50 17.95 7.84
CA LEU A 189 5.09 18.23 8.13
C LEU A 189 4.36 16.93 8.42
N ALA A 190 3.84 16.82 9.63
CA ALA A 190 3.28 15.61 10.22
C ALA A 190 1.76 15.71 10.43
N GLU A 191 1.09 14.57 10.44
CA GLU A 191 -0.28 14.44 10.93
C GLU A 191 -0.32 14.41 12.48
N ASP A 192 -1.49 14.73 13.05
CA ASP A 192 -1.74 14.62 14.50
C ASP A 192 -2.16 13.20 14.89
N ILE A 193 -1.44 12.20 14.37
CA ILE A 193 -1.72 10.78 14.57
C ILE A 193 -0.42 10.03 14.84
N ASP A 194 -0.44 9.17 15.85
CA ASP A 194 0.68 8.30 16.19
C ASP A 194 0.39 6.86 15.77
N ILE A 195 0.76 6.54 14.54
CA ILE A 195 0.81 5.18 14.02
C ILE A 195 2.26 4.76 13.76
N PHE A 196 2.54 3.46 13.76
CA PHE A 196 3.88 2.91 13.60
C PHE A 196 4.65 3.53 12.43
N ASN A 197 4.04 3.58 11.24
CA ASN A 197 4.70 4.12 10.04
C ASN A 197 5.08 5.60 10.20
N PHE A 198 4.25 6.42 10.81
CA PHE A 198 4.51 7.84 10.99
C PHE A 198 5.59 8.10 12.05
N LEU A 199 5.54 7.37 13.15
CA LEU A 199 6.60 7.43 14.18
C LEU A 199 7.96 7.06 13.59
N GLU A 200 8.06 5.98 12.82
CA GLU A 200 9.28 5.58 12.12
C GLU A 200 9.81 6.67 11.17
N ARG A 201 8.91 7.32 10.40
CA ARG A 201 9.27 8.41 9.48
C ARG A 201 9.82 9.62 10.24
N ARG A 202 9.14 10.04 11.32
CA ARG A 202 9.55 11.18 12.17
C ARG A 202 10.89 10.94 12.84
N GLU A 203 11.10 9.78 13.46
CA GLU A 203 12.36 9.40 14.06
C GLU A 203 13.50 9.36 13.03
N ALA A 204 13.26 8.79 11.86
CA ALA A 204 14.23 8.76 10.78
C ALA A 204 14.59 10.17 10.31
N PHE A 205 13.62 11.08 10.19
CA PHE A 205 13.89 12.47 9.82
C PHE A 205 14.79 13.17 10.83
N VAL A 206 14.50 13.06 12.13
CA VAL A 206 15.32 13.64 13.20
C VAL A 206 16.75 13.10 13.13
N LEU A 207 16.90 11.78 13.01
CA LEU A 207 18.19 11.11 12.94
C LEU A 207 19.01 11.56 11.71
N GLU A 208 18.37 11.62 10.55
CA GLU A 208 19.06 11.98 9.31
C GLU A 208 19.46 13.45 9.25
N MET A 209 18.65 14.34 9.81
CA MET A 209 19.00 15.76 9.92
C MET A 209 20.13 16.00 10.94
N ALA A 210 20.13 15.27 12.06
CA ALA A 210 21.18 15.33 13.07
C ALA A 210 22.55 14.86 12.51
N LYS A 211 22.58 13.76 11.74
CA LYS A 211 23.81 13.24 11.10
C LYS A 211 24.46 14.25 10.15
N ARG A 212 23.70 15.16 9.57
CA ARG A 212 24.18 16.14 8.58
C ARG A 212 24.48 17.50 9.18
N GLU A 213 24.52 17.58 10.52
CA GLU A 213 24.80 18.84 11.24
C GLU A 213 23.92 20.02 10.77
N CYS A 214 22.69 19.73 10.36
CA CYS A 214 21.78 20.74 9.83
C CYS A 214 21.23 21.70 10.91
N GLY A 215 21.88 21.81 12.07
CA GLY A 215 21.51 22.65 13.20
C GLY A 215 20.42 22.01 14.09
N ASP A 216 19.75 22.83 14.91
CA ASP A 216 18.70 22.33 15.81
C ASP A 216 17.54 21.70 15.04
N VAL A 217 17.24 20.45 15.37
CA VAL A 217 16.21 19.62 14.72
C VAL A 217 14.93 19.57 15.55
N SER A 218 14.97 19.99 16.83
CA SER A 218 13.86 19.89 17.78
C SER A 218 12.57 20.57 17.32
N ASN A 219 12.68 21.63 16.53
CA ASN A 219 11.56 22.43 16.02
C ASN A 219 11.27 22.23 14.53
N ARG A 220 11.81 21.15 13.92
CA ARG A 220 11.66 20.90 12.47
C ARG A 220 10.55 19.95 12.09
N ILE A 221 9.87 19.36 13.06
CA ILE A 221 8.63 18.62 12.84
C ILE A 221 7.47 19.54 13.26
N ARG A 222 6.51 19.73 12.34
CA ARG A 222 5.29 20.47 12.62
C ARG A 222 4.07 19.60 12.35
N HIS A 223 3.22 19.47 13.34
CA HIS A 223 1.94 18.81 13.25
C HIS A 223 0.89 19.81 12.71
N LEU A 224 0.08 19.36 11.74
CA LEU A 224 -0.85 20.24 11.02
C LEU A 224 -2.32 19.82 11.10
N GLY A 225 -2.62 18.67 11.70
CA GLY A 225 -3.98 18.11 11.77
C GLY A 225 -4.08 16.74 11.09
N SER A 226 -5.29 16.21 10.98
CA SER A 226 -5.58 14.82 10.56
C SER A 226 -6.45 14.73 9.30
N ASN A 227 -6.82 15.87 8.72
CA ASN A 227 -7.57 15.93 7.47
C ASN A 227 -7.12 17.13 6.61
N VAL A 228 -7.47 17.09 5.33
CA VAL A 228 -7.00 18.06 4.34
C VAL A 228 -7.32 19.52 4.71
N GLU A 229 -8.49 19.78 5.29
CA GLU A 229 -8.93 21.14 5.64
C GLU A 229 -8.17 21.67 6.87
N GLU A 230 -8.00 20.86 7.90
CA GLU A 230 -7.19 21.21 9.07
C GLU A 230 -5.74 21.48 8.68
N VAL A 231 -5.17 20.60 7.84
CA VAL A 231 -3.80 20.74 7.33
C VAL A 231 -3.65 22.03 6.54
N ALA A 232 -4.60 22.33 5.62
CA ALA A 232 -4.56 23.56 4.83
C ALA A 232 -4.65 24.80 5.71
N PHE A 233 -5.52 24.79 6.71
CA PHE A 233 -5.65 25.91 7.67
C PHE A 233 -4.38 26.11 8.50
N SER A 234 -3.82 25.03 9.07
CA SER A 234 -2.61 25.09 9.90
C SER A 234 -1.38 25.48 9.07
N MET A 235 -1.27 24.95 7.84
CA MET A 235 -0.22 25.36 6.92
C MET A 235 -0.34 26.85 6.53
N GLY A 236 -1.58 27.30 6.34
CA GLY A 236 -1.86 28.71 6.10
C GLY A 236 -1.32 29.61 7.20
N LYS A 237 -1.57 29.29 8.46
CA LYS A 237 -1.01 30.03 9.61
C LYS A 237 0.51 29.99 9.62
N TYR A 238 1.12 28.82 9.32
CA TYR A 238 2.56 28.69 9.28
C TYR A 238 3.20 29.57 8.18
N LEU A 239 2.54 29.70 7.03
CA LEU A 239 2.95 30.65 5.97
C LEU A 239 2.85 32.10 6.42
N ASP A 240 1.77 32.47 7.10
CA ASP A 240 1.55 33.82 7.62
C ASP A 240 2.58 34.18 8.70
N GLU A 241 3.11 33.23 9.47
CA GLU A 241 4.24 33.37 10.40
C GLU A 241 5.59 33.59 9.69
N GLY A 242 5.64 33.41 8.37
CA GLY A 242 6.78 33.74 7.51
C GLY A 242 7.85 32.64 7.38
N MET A 243 7.60 31.40 7.76
CA MET A 243 8.45 30.20 7.54
C MET A 243 9.98 30.41 7.54
N ARG A 244 10.51 31.21 8.41
CA ARG A 244 11.86 31.81 8.47
C ARG A 244 12.98 30.96 7.83
N GLY A 245 13.22 31.20 6.52
CA GLY A 245 14.31 30.59 5.76
C GLY A 245 14.15 29.13 5.42
N VAL A 246 13.00 28.49 5.69
CA VAL A 246 12.67 27.13 5.22
C VAL A 246 12.65 27.13 3.70
N THR A 247 13.31 26.14 3.10
CA THR A 247 13.46 26.05 1.65
C THR A 247 12.89 24.76 1.09
N ALA A 248 12.62 23.76 1.94
CA ALA A 248 12.04 22.49 1.53
C ALA A 248 11.18 21.88 2.64
N LEU A 249 10.15 21.14 2.23
CA LEU A 249 9.23 20.44 3.09
C LEU A 249 9.20 18.96 2.72
N ILE A 250 9.22 18.08 3.74
CA ILE A 250 8.89 16.65 3.62
C ILE A 250 7.49 16.47 4.19
N LEU A 251 6.61 15.86 3.40
CA LEU A 251 5.18 15.72 3.67
C LEU A 251 4.91 14.27 4.05
N GLU A 252 4.43 14.04 5.28
CA GLU A 252 4.34 12.72 5.90
C GLU A 252 3.43 11.74 5.16
N SER A 253 2.34 12.24 4.54
CA SER A 253 1.29 11.42 3.94
C SER A 253 0.61 12.12 2.76
N SER A 254 -0.32 11.42 2.12
CA SER A 254 -1.17 12.01 1.08
C SER A 254 -2.09 13.11 1.63
N VAL A 255 -2.58 12.99 2.86
CA VAL A 255 -3.43 14.01 3.51
C VAL A 255 -2.63 15.30 3.74
N ILE A 256 -1.42 15.16 4.29
CA ILE A 256 -0.51 16.31 4.45
C ILE A 256 -0.18 16.91 3.09
N SER A 257 0.12 16.08 2.08
CA SER A 257 0.46 16.57 0.74
C SER A 257 -0.66 17.41 0.14
N MET A 258 -1.90 16.93 0.20
CA MET A 258 -3.06 17.65 -0.36
C MET A 258 -3.33 18.96 0.37
N GLY A 259 -3.37 18.97 1.70
CA GLY A 259 -3.64 20.18 2.49
C GLY A 259 -2.55 21.22 2.35
N VAL A 260 -1.28 20.83 2.37
CA VAL A 260 -0.14 21.72 2.18
C VAL A 260 -0.15 22.35 0.80
N ILE A 261 -0.30 21.55 -0.26
CA ILE A 261 -0.34 22.10 -1.63
C ILE A 261 -1.53 23.03 -1.81
N LYS A 262 -2.72 22.70 -1.27
CA LYS A 262 -3.87 23.61 -1.26
C LYS A 262 -3.51 24.96 -0.63
N ALA A 263 -2.94 24.99 0.56
CA ALA A 263 -2.57 26.21 1.27
C ALA A 263 -1.52 27.05 0.54
N LEU A 264 -0.53 26.38 -0.10
CA LEU A 264 0.51 27.04 -0.88
C LEU A 264 -0.08 27.73 -2.13
N LEU A 265 -0.97 27.01 -2.85
CA LEU A 265 -1.62 27.55 -4.05
C LEU A 265 -2.54 28.74 -3.71
N GLU A 266 -3.33 28.65 -2.65
CA GLU A 266 -4.21 29.74 -2.17
C GLU A 266 -3.44 31.02 -1.84
N ARG A 267 -2.16 30.90 -1.44
CA ARG A 267 -1.29 32.06 -1.12
C ARG A 267 -0.32 32.42 -2.25
N ASN A 268 -0.49 31.83 -3.44
CA ASN A 268 0.37 32.07 -4.61
C ASN A 268 1.86 31.75 -4.36
N VAL A 269 2.17 30.82 -3.45
CA VAL A 269 3.53 30.34 -3.23
C VAL A 269 3.92 29.41 -4.37
N ARG A 270 5.01 29.73 -5.04
CA ARG A 270 5.44 29.00 -6.25
C ARG A 270 6.24 27.75 -5.87
N ILE A 271 5.76 26.61 -6.34
CA ILE A 271 6.43 25.33 -6.21
C ILE A 271 7.09 25.01 -7.57
N PRO A 272 8.39 24.70 -7.64
CA PRO A 272 9.37 24.60 -6.56
C PRO A 272 10.16 25.89 -6.27
N LYS A 273 9.85 27.04 -6.90
CA LYS A 273 10.71 28.23 -6.87
C LYS A 273 10.86 28.87 -5.48
N ASP A 274 9.76 28.96 -4.74
CA ASP A 274 9.74 29.55 -3.40
C ASP A 274 9.92 28.47 -2.32
N ILE A 275 9.37 27.27 -2.55
CA ILE A 275 9.47 26.14 -1.63
C ILE A 275 9.53 24.81 -2.39
N SER A 276 10.43 23.90 -2.02
CA SER A 276 10.53 22.56 -2.54
C SER A 276 9.71 21.57 -1.71
N LEU A 277 9.11 20.57 -2.36
CA LEU A 277 8.27 19.56 -1.71
C LEU A 277 8.70 18.15 -2.05
N ILE A 278 8.74 17.27 -1.05
CA ILE A 278 8.77 15.81 -1.21
C ILE A 278 7.61 15.22 -0.41
N GLY A 279 6.75 14.45 -1.08
CA GLY A 279 5.68 13.71 -0.43
C GLY A 279 6.07 12.27 -0.08
N PHE A 280 5.41 11.69 0.91
CA PHE A 280 5.42 10.26 1.17
C PHE A 280 4.05 9.68 0.80
N ASP A 281 4.05 8.53 0.11
CA ASP A 281 2.89 7.90 -0.51
C ASP A 281 2.29 8.70 -1.71
N ALA A 282 1.53 8.02 -2.53
CA ALA A 282 0.99 8.61 -3.75
C ALA A 282 -0.27 9.43 -3.46
N VAL A 283 -0.33 10.62 -4.03
CA VAL A 283 -1.57 11.37 -4.19
C VAL A 283 -2.16 11.01 -5.55
N ALA A 284 -3.47 10.77 -5.61
CA ALA A 284 -4.10 10.44 -6.88
C ALA A 284 -3.98 11.63 -7.88
N PRO A 285 -3.64 11.38 -9.15
CA PRO A 285 -3.49 12.45 -10.15
C PRO A 285 -4.75 13.30 -10.35
N VAL A 286 -5.92 12.73 -10.06
CA VAL A 286 -7.20 13.45 -10.13
C VAL A 286 -7.35 14.51 -9.03
N GLU A 287 -6.62 14.33 -7.92
CA GLU A 287 -6.65 15.25 -6.78
C GLU A 287 -5.70 16.46 -6.98
N LEU A 288 -4.66 16.29 -7.82
CA LEU A 288 -3.69 17.32 -8.16
C LEU A 288 -3.39 17.33 -9.67
N PRO A 289 -4.34 17.73 -10.52
CA PRO A 289 -4.16 17.72 -11.97
C PRO A 289 -2.99 18.61 -12.42
N GLY A 290 -2.10 18.06 -13.24
CA GLY A 290 -0.95 18.80 -13.81
C GLY A 290 0.18 19.05 -12.82
N PHE A 291 0.19 18.40 -11.66
CA PHE A 291 1.19 18.56 -10.62
C PHE A 291 1.94 17.23 -10.38
N GLU A 292 3.21 17.22 -10.71
CA GLU A 292 4.08 16.04 -10.54
C GLU A 292 4.91 16.18 -9.26
N LEU A 293 4.38 15.66 -8.15
CA LEU A 293 5.05 15.70 -6.85
C LEU A 293 6.25 14.75 -6.84
N THR A 294 7.41 15.20 -6.37
CA THR A 294 8.52 14.30 -6.01
C THR A 294 8.09 13.45 -4.83
N LEU A 295 8.14 12.13 -4.98
CA LEU A 295 7.50 11.19 -4.06
C LEU A 295 8.47 10.13 -3.54
N ILE A 296 8.36 9.83 -2.26
CA ILE A 296 8.86 8.61 -1.65
C ILE A 296 7.69 7.62 -1.58
N LYS A 297 7.83 6.43 -2.16
CA LYS A 297 6.80 5.40 -2.09
C LYS A 297 7.37 4.00 -2.17
N GLU A 298 6.59 3.04 -1.67
CA GLU A 298 6.87 1.62 -1.87
C GLU A 298 6.83 1.27 -3.36
N THR A 299 7.79 0.48 -3.82
CA THR A 299 7.92 0.13 -5.26
C THR A 299 7.09 -1.05 -5.68
N HIS A 300 6.55 -1.81 -4.73
CA HIS A 300 5.92 -3.09 -5.02
C HIS A 300 4.61 -3.27 -4.26
N THR A 301 3.51 -3.31 -5.00
CA THR A 301 2.19 -3.74 -4.50
C THR A 301 2.15 -5.22 -4.06
N LYS A 302 3.32 -5.89 -4.00
CA LYS A 302 3.45 -7.33 -3.74
C LYS A 302 3.59 -7.67 -2.25
N ARG A 303 3.75 -6.69 -1.37
CA ARG A 303 3.96 -6.89 0.06
C ARG A 303 2.84 -7.70 0.70
N HIS A 304 1.60 -7.34 0.47
CA HIS A 304 0.43 -8.09 0.96
C HIS A 304 0.39 -9.53 0.44
N LEU A 305 0.71 -9.74 -0.85
CA LEU A 305 0.78 -11.09 -1.42
C LEU A 305 1.92 -11.91 -0.78
N ALA A 306 3.06 -11.28 -0.51
CA ALA A 306 4.18 -11.96 0.14
C ALA A 306 3.85 -12.30 1.60
N ALA A 307 3.18 -11.39 2.32
CA ALA A 307 2.70 -11.64 3.67
C ALA A 307 1.75 -12.85 3.75
N VAL A 308 0.79 -12.92 2.83
CA VAL A 308 -0.15 -14.06 2.77
C VAL A 308 0.56 -15.36 2.35
N LYS A 309 1.51 -15.32 1.42
CA LYS A 309 2.32 -16.50 1.08
C LYS A 309 3.13 -17.00 2.29
N HIS A 310 3.69 -16.08 3.04
CA HIS A 310 4.39 -16.43 4.28
C HIS A 310 3.43 -17.00 5.33
N LEU A 311 2.24 -16.40 5.51
CA LEU A 311 1.20 -16.97 6.37
C LEU A 311 0.86 -18.40 5.98
N MET A 312 0.67 -18.67 4.68
CA MET A 312 0.39 -20.02 4.18
C MET A 312 1.52 -21.02 4.48
N GLN A 313 2.77 -20.56 4.42
CA GLN A 313 3.93 -21.37 4.80
C GLN A 313 3.95 -21.58 6.32
N TYR A 314 3.77 -20.54 7.10
CA TYR A 314 3.73 -20.57 8.56
C TYR A 314 2.63 -21.49 9.12
N MET A 315 1.48 -21.60 8.41
CA MET A 315 0.41 -22.54 8.75
C MET A 315 0.77 -24.02 8.54
N LYS A 316 1.83 -24.31 7.78
CA LYS A 316 2.27 -25.68 7.47
C LYS A 316 3.45 -26.14 8.32
N ASP A 317 4.30 -25.20 8.65
CA ASP A 317 5.52 -25.44 9.39
C ASP A 317 5.32 -25.03 10.85
N GLU A 318 5.60 -25.92 11.78
CA GLU A 318 5.64 -25.63 13.22
C GLU A 318 6.88 -24.79 13.61
N ASN A 319 7.47 -24.07 12.65
CA ASN A 319 8.71 -23.35 12.86
C ASN A 319 8.42 -22.02 13.55
N GLU A 320 9.02 -21.79 14.73
CA GLU A 320 8.81 -20.63 15.59
C GLU A 320 9.64 -19.40 15.19
N GLU A 321 10.25 -19.38 13.98
CA GLU A 321 11.04 -18.26 13.53
C GLU A 321 10.18 -17.02 13.26
N ILE A 322 10.51 -15.92 13.96
CA ILE A 322 9.81 -14.64 13.78
C ILE A 322 10.51 -13.84 12.69
N MET A 323 9.78 -13.53 11.63
CA MET A 323 10.28 -12.77 10.49
C MET A 323 9.78 -11.33 10.50
N ARG A 324 10.70 -10.40 10.23
CA ARG A 324 10.41 -8.98 9.97
C ARG A 324 10.94 -8.63 8.60
N VAL A 325 10.04 -8.38 7.66
CA VAL A 325 10.37 -8.14 6.25
C VAL A 325 10.09 -6.69 5.92
N TYR A 326 11.14 -5.94 5.57
CA TYR A 326 11.02 -4.54 5.16
C TYR A 326 11.01 -4.42 3.64
N TYR A 327 9.95 -3.81 3.12
CA TYR A 327 9.80 -3.54 1.71
C TYR A 327 10.39 -2.17 1.37
N ARG A 328 11.34 -2.19 0.46
CA ARG A 328 12.11 -1.02 0.06
C ARG A 328 11.22 0.08 -0.52
N THR A 329 11.47 1.31 -0.11
CA THR A 329 10.94 2.52 -0.72
C THR A 329 11.92 3.10 -1.74
N ARG A 330 11.41 3.88 -2.68
CA ARG A 330 12.20 4.66 -3.64
C ARG A 330 11.69 6.09 -3.73
N LEU A 331 12.61 6.99 -4.04
CA LEU A 331 12.26 8.34 -4.44
C LEU A 331 12.02 8.36 -5.95
N PHE A 332 10.91 8.96 -6.34
CA PHE A 332 10.54 9.24 -7.73
C PHE A 332 10.58 10.75 -7.91
N GLU A 333 11.47 11.19 -8.77
CA GLU A 333 11.61 12.61 -9.08
C GLU A 333 10.39 13.11 -9.84
N GLY A 334 9.81 14.19 -9.36
CA GLY A 334 8.78 14.99 -10.04
C GLY A 334 9.30 16.38 -10.31
N GLN A 335 8.39 17.36 -10.31
CA GLN A 335 8.69 18.75 -10.65
C GLN A 335 8.77 19.69 -9.42
N THR A 336 8.70 19.14 -8.21
CA THR A 336 8.47 19.92 -6.98
C THR A 336 9.72 20.22 -6.16
N VAL A 337 10.92 19.89 -6.66
CA VAL A 337 12.18 20.21 -5.98
C VAL A 337 13.04 21.12 -6.86
N PHE A 338 13.40 22.27 -6.31
CA PHE A 338 14.31 23.23 -6.95
C PHE A 338 15.77 22.85 -6.68
N ASP A 339 16.61 22.86 -7.71
CA ASP A 339 18.03 22.58 -7.60
C ASP A 339 18.81 23.86 -7.26
N LYS A 340 19.01 24.11 -5.97
CA LYS A 340 19.77 25.29 -5.47
C LYS A 340 21.27 25.13 -5.68
N SER A 341 21.79 23.90 -5.79
CA SER A 341 23.22 23.65 -5.94
C SER A 341 23.81 24.33 -7.20
N LYS A 342 22.97 24.50 -8.23
CA LYS A 342 23.35 25.18 -9.48
C LYS A 342 23.56 26.69 -9.36
N TYR A 343 23.17 27.31 -8.24
CA TYR A 343 23.19 28.76 -8.02
C TYR A 343 24.04 29.13 -6.78
N MET A 344 24.75 28.18 -6.19
CA MET A 344 25.72 28.40 -5.12
C MET A 344 27.12 28.60 -5.73
N TYR A 345 27.37 29.84 -6.23
CA TYR A 345 28.69 30.33 -6.63
C TYR A 345 29.01 31.60 -5.89
#